data_1a7c847e3850bb47be412f2824219114
#
_entry.id   1a7c847e3850bb47be412f2824219114
#
_cell.length_a   1.000
_cell.length_b   1.000
_cell.length_c   1.000
_cell.angle_alpha   90.00
_cell.angle_beta   90.00
_cell.angle_gamma   90.00
#
_symmetry.space_group_name_H-M   'P 1'
#
loop_
_entity.id
_entity.type
_entity.pdbx_description
1 polymer ?
#
loop_
_entity_poly.entity_id
_entity_poly.type
_entity_poly.pdbx_seq_one_letter_code
_entity_poly.pdbx_strand_id
1 'polypeptide(L)'
;MIRKIIHIDEEKCNGCGACAAACHEGAIGIVDGKAKLLRDDYCDGLGDCLPACPMDAIHFVEREAAAYDAAAVQANMRKKQAQSASAHTGGCPGSRMRSIRREEAAQPQTAVPQPSQLGQWPCQIKLVPVNAPYFQGAKLLIAADCTAYAYANMHSEFMKGKITLIGCPKLDAVDYTDKLTEIIRGNDIQSVTIVRMEVPCCGGLEHAAREALRASGKFLPWQVVTISIDGKILDR
;
A
#
# COMPACT_ATOMS: atom_id res chain seq x y z
N MET A 1 20.84 4.75 37.71
CA MET A 1 21.27 6.16 37.68
C MET A 1 20.16 7.01 37.10
N ILE A 2 20.02 8.26 37.57
CA ILE A 2 19.05 9.19 36.97
C ILE A 2 19.56 9.59 35.58
N ARG A 3 18.74 9.44 34.55
CA ARG A 3 19.06 9.81 33.18
C ARG A 3 17.83 10.21 32.40
N LYS A 4 18.03 10.99 31.35
CA LYS A 4 17.02 11.37 30.38
C LYS A 4 16.70 10.16 29.49
N ILE A 5 15.44 9.80 29.42
CA ILE A 5 14.95 8.65 28.65
C ILE A 5 13.59 8.99 28.07
N ILE A 6 13.17 8.33 27.00
CA ILE A 6 11.82 8.53 26.45
C ILE A 6 10.75 7.89 27.33
N HIS A 7 9.60 8.53 27.35
CA HIS A 7 8.34 7.98 27.82
C HIS A 7 7.30 8.04 26.70
N ILE A 8 6.51 6.99 26.56
CA ILE A 8 5.46 6.88 25.54
C ILE A 8 4.12 6.85 26.25
N ASP A 9 3.27 7.84 25.94
CA ASP A 9 1.89 7.89 26.40
C ASP A 9 1.06 6.90 25.61
N GLU A 10 0.70 5.77 26.24
CA GLU A 10 -0.05 4.70 25.60
C GLU A 10 -1.49 5.12 25.24
N GLU A 11 -2.08 6.09 25.94
CA GLU A 11 -3.43 6.57 25.64
C GLU A 11 -3.46 7.39 24.35
N LYS A 12 -2.43 8.23 24.12
CA LYS A 12 -2.28 9.01 22.89
C LYS A 12 -1.76 8.18 21.72
N CYS A 13 -1.04 7.09 21.99
CA CYS A 13 -0.44 6.27 20.94
C CYS A 13 -1.49 5.56 20.09
N ASN A 14 -1.43 5.72 18.76
CA ASN A 14 -2.29 5.01 17.80
C ASN A 14 -1.66 3.73 17.23
N GLY A 15 -0.46 3.34 17.65
CA GLY A 15 0.22 2.12 17.22
C GLY A 15 0.80 2.15 15.81
N CYS A 16 0.97 3.32 15.19
CA CYS A 16 1.44 3.44 13.80
C CYS A 16 2.85 2.92 13.52
N GLY A 17 3.70 2.75 14.57
CA GLY A 17 5.04 2.20 14.45
C GLY A 17 6.12 3.16 13.93
N ALA A 18 5.79 4.42 13.62
CA ALA A 18 6.75 5.39 13.08
C ALA A 18 7.95 5.61 14.02
N CYS A 19 7.71 5.70 15.33
CA CYS A 19 8.75 5.84 16.34
C CYS A 19 9.65 4.61 16.45
N ALA A 20 9.10 3.40 16.29
CA ALA A 20 9.88 2.17 16.30
C ALA A 20 10.79 2.07 15.06
N ALA A 21 10.33 2.60 13.91
CA ALA A 21 11.13 2.68 12.68
C ALA A 21 12.23 3.76 12.77
N ALA A 22 11.98 4.86 13.51
CA ALA A 22 12.93 5.95 13.68
C ALA A 22 13.96 5.69 14.81
N CYS A 23 13.76 4.67 15.63
CA CYS A 23 14.69 4.34 16.70
C CYS A 23 15.87 3.52 16.16
N HIS A 24 17.04 4.15 16.08
CA HIS A 24 18.27 3.52 15.56
C HIS A 24 18.74 2.36 16.43
N GLU A 25 18.53 2.43 17.74
CA GLU A 25 18.94 1.40 18.72
C GLU A 25 17.93 0.25 18.81
N GLY A 26 16.76 0.39 18.18
CA GLY A 26 15.70 -0.59 18.26
C GLY A 26 15.13 -0.78 19.67
N ALA A 27 15.15 0.29 20.47
CA ALA A 27 14.66 0.31 21.85
C ALA A 27 13.12 0.31 21.92
N ILE A 28 12.43 0.73 20.86
CA ILE A 28 10.97 0.81 20.78
C ILE A 28 10.40 -0.38 20.00
N GLY A 29 9.34 -0.97 20.53
CA GLY A 29 8.55 -2.02 19.85
C GLY A 29 7.06 -1.75 19.92
N ILE A 30 6.28 -2.45 19.08
CA ILE A 30 4.82 -2.45 19.16
C ILE A 30 4.39 -3.68 19.95
N VAL A 31 3.72 -3.45 21.06
CA VAL A 31 3.19 -4.49 21.95
C VAL A 31 1.71 -4.18 22.17
N ASP A 32 0.84 -5.14 21.89
CA ASP A 32 -0.62 -4.99 21.99
C ASP A 32 -1.17 -3.78 21.22
N GLY A 33 -0.60 -3.50 20.05
CA GLY A 33 -1.02 -2.38 19.20
C GLY A 33 -0.55 -1.00 19.67
N LYS A 34 0.31 -0.90 20.67
CA LYS A 34 0.87 0.34 21.22
C LYS A 34 2.39 0.33 21.17
N ALA A 35 3.00 1.49 20.96
CA ALA A 35 4.44 1.61 21.06
C ALA A 35 4.87 1.57 22.54
N LYS A 36 5.90 0.78 22.82
CA LYS A 36 6.49 0.67 24.17
C LYS A 36 8.01 0.72 24.11
N LEU A 37 8.62 1.31 25.12
CA LEU A 37 10.06 1.17 25.35
C LEU A 37 10.32 -0.24 25.86
N LEU A 38 11.03 -1.06 25.10
CA LEU A 38 11.24 -2.47 25.40
C LEU A 38 12.24 -2.68 26.55
N ARG A 39 13.29 -1.84 26.55
CA ARG A 39 14.33 -1.86 27.56
C ARG A 39 14.92 -0.47 27.72
N ASP A 40 15.16 -0.08 28.96
CA ASP A 40 15.72 1.24 29.30
C ASP A 40 17.18 1.39 28.83
N ASP A 41 17.98 0.34 28.95
CA ASP A 41 19.39 0.30 28.56
C ASP A 41 19.63 0.32 27.04
N TYR A 42 18.59 0.20 26.23
CA TYR A 42 18.65 0.34 24.76
C TYR A 42 18.42 1.79 24.30
N CYS A 43 17.76 2.61 25.10
CA CYS A 43 17.51 4.00 24.74
C CYS A 43 18.75 4.86 25.03
N ASP A 44 19.30 5.51 24.01
CA ASP A 44 20.42 6.44 24.15
C ASP A 44 20.02 7.83 24.71
N GLY A 45 18.72 8.17 24.60
CA GLY A 45 18.19 9.47 25.05
C GLY A 45 18.38 10.60 24.03
N LEU A 46 18.74 10.31 22.76
CA LEU A 46 18.89 11.34 21.70
C LEU A 46 17.56 11.86 21.21
N GLY A 47 16.53 10.99 21.11
CA GLY A 47 15.17 11.42 20.85
C GLY A 47 14.76 11.51 19.38
N ASP A 48 15.44 10.82 18.46
CA ASP A 48 15.10 10.75 17.04
C ASP A 48 13.68 10.24 16.79
N CYS A 49 13.12 9.51 17.75
CA CYS A 49 11.75 9.02 17.72
C CYS A 49 10.68 10.09 18.00
N LEU A 50 11.02 11.25 18.61
CA LEU A 50 10.06 12.28 19.00
C LEU A 50 9.42 12.92 17.77
N PRO A 51 10.18 13.46 16.81
CA PRO A 51 9.60 14.11 15.62
C PRO A 51 8.87 13.13 14.70
N ALA A 52 9.12 11.82 14.85
CA ALA A 52 8.47 10.80 14.07
C ALA A 52 7.05 10.46 14.57
N CYS A 53 6.65 10.92 15.75
CA CYS A 53 5.35 10.60 16.33
C CYS A 53 4.26 11.58 15.85
N PRO A 54 3.30 11.15 14.99
CA PRO A 54 2.25 12.05 14.51
C PRO A 54 1.23 12.43 15.58
N MET A 55 1.21 11.69 16.71
CA MET A 55 0.27 11.90 17.81
C MET A 55 0.88 12.66 18.99
N ASP A 56 2.14 13.08 18.88
CA ASP A 56 2.90 13.73 19.98
C ASP A 56 2.79 12.94 21.30
N ALA A 57 2.86 11.61 21.17
CA ALA A 57 2.72 10.69 22.29
C ALA A 57 4.07 10.39 22.99
N ILE A 58 5.20 10.96 22.53
CA ILE A 58 6.53 10.65 23.04
C ILE A 58 7.17 11.92 23.61
N HIS A 59 7.66 11.82 24.82
CA HIS A 59 8.36 12.91 25.48
C HIS A 59 9.53 12.38 26.33
N PHE A 60 10.43 13.27 26.72
CA PHE A 60 11.51 12.92 27.62
C PHE A 60 11.05 12.97 29.08
N VAL A 61 11.54 12.02 29.85
CA VAL A 61 11.45 12.03 31.32
C VAL A 61 12.83 11.79 31.92
N GLU A 62 13.10 12.42 33.07
CA GLU A 62 14.25 12.10 33.89
C GLU A 62 13.81 11.14 34.99
N ARG A 63 14.33 9.94 34.96
CA ARG A 63 14.04 8.92 35.96
C ARG A 63 15.23 7.99 36.20
N GLU A 64 15.15 7.23 37.24
CA GLU A 64 16.11 6.14 37.45
C GLU A 64 15.92 5.09 36.33
N ALA A 65 16.99 4.83 35.61
CA ALA A 65 17.02 3.85 34.51
C ALA A 65 18.40 3.19 34.42
N ALA A 66 18.44 2.01 33.84
CA ALA A 66 19.70 1.31 33.57
C ALA A 66 20.58 2.16 32.65
N ALA A 67 21.89 2.09 32.80
CA ALA A 67 22.83 2.76 31.91
C ALA A 67 22.68 2.25 30.47
N TYR A 68 22.92 3.12 29.50
CA TYR A 68 22.93 2.71 28.10
C TYR A 68 24.01 1.65 27.84
N ASP A 69 23.61 0.55 27.21
CA ASP A 69 24.49 -0.58 26.91
C ASP A 69 24.65 -0.74 25.40
N ALA A 70 25.68 -0.09 24.85
CA ALA A 70 26.00 -0.16 23.42
C ALA A 70 26.28 -1.60 22.95
N ALA A 71 26.85 -2.46 23.80
CA ALA A 71 27.15 -3.84 23.44
C ALA A 71 25.86 -4.67 23.33
N ALA A 72 24.92 -4.48 24.26
CA ALA A 72 23.62 -5.12 24.23
C ALA A 72 22.78 -4.64 23.04
N VAL A 73 22.84 -3.35 22.71
CA VAL A 73 22.20 -2.78 21.50
C VAL A 73 22.76 -3.41 20.23
N GLN A 74 24.09 -3.47 20.09
CA GLN A 74 24.70 -4.11 18.90
C GLN A 74 24.35 -5.60 18.81
N ALA A 75 24.33 -6.33 19.93
CA ALA A 75 23.92 -7.73 19.95
C ALA A 75 22.45 -7.91 19.52
N ASN A 76 21.56 -7.01 19.99
CA ASN A 76 20.15 -6.99 19.59
C ASN A 76 19.99 -6.68 18.11
N MET A 77 20.70 -5.69 17.60
CA MET A 77 20.69 -5.33 16.17
C MET A 77 21.20 -6.46 15.28
N ARG A 78 22.28 -7.16 15.70
CA ARG A 78 22.76 -8.35 15.00
C ARG A 78 21.74 -9.49 15.01
N LYS A 79 21.06 -9.73 16.14
CA LYS A 79 19.97 -10.71 16.23
C LYS A 79 18.80 -10.32 15.32
N LYS A 80 18.38 -9.06 15.32
CA LYS A 80 17.34 -8.55 14.41
C LYS A 80 17.76 -8.69 12.94
N GLN A 81 19.01 -8.40 12.60
CA GLN A 81 19.56 -8.59 11.25
C GLN A 81 19.64 -10.07 10.86
N ALA A 82 20.07 -10.95 11.74
CA ALA A 82 20.10 -12.39 11.52
C ALA A 82 18.69 -12.99 11.39
N GLN A 83 17.74 -12.50 12.19
CA GLN A 83 16.32 -12.87 12.06
C GLN A 83 15.66 -12.25 10.82
N SER A 84 16.09 -11.08 10.37
CA SER A 84 15.65 -10.48 9.11
C SER A 84 16.31 -11.15 7.89
N ALA A 85 17.51 -11.71 8.03
CA ALA A 85 18.15 -12.51 6.97
C ALA A 85 17.47 -13.87 6.76
N SER A 86 16.88 -14.46 7.82
CA SER A 86 16.05 -15.67 7.73
C SER A 86 14.56 -15.36 7.52
N ALA A 87 14.13 -14.12 7.76
CA ALA A 87 12.79 -13.62 7.57
C ALA A 87 12.86 -12.30 6.80
N HIS A 88 13.10 -12.35 5.48
CA HIS A 88 12.75 -11.25 4.57
C HIS A 88 11.22 -11.09 4.49
N THR A 89 10.57 -11.04 5.66
CA THR A 89 9.11 -10.94 5.80
C THR A 89 8.67 -9.64 6.46
N GLY A 90 9.59 -8.70 6.71
CA GLY A 90 9.31 -7.41 7.37
C GLY A 90 9.21 -6.25 6.39
N GLY A 91 8.34 -6.36 5.38
CA GLY A 91 7.94 -5.25 4.50
C GLY A 91 6.43 -5.23 4.36
N CYS A 92 5.87 -4.09 3.90
CA CYS A 92 4.48 -4.06 3.46
C CYS A 92 4.23 -5.28 2.54
N PRO A 93 3.15 -6.06 2.73
CA PRO A 93 2.86 -7.25 1.91
C PRO A 93 2.97 -7.02 0.40
N GLY A 94 2.66 -5.82 -0.08
CA GLY A 94 2.80 -5.43 -1.49
C GLY A 94 4.25 -5.18 -1.95
N SER A 95 5.24 -5.21 -1.04
CA SER A 95 6.67 -5.06 -1.39
C SER A 95 7.47 -6.32 -1.07
N ARG A 96 6.81 -7.37 -0.59
CA ARG A 96 7.48 -8.63 -0.24
C ARG A 96 7.98 -9.33 -1.49
N MET A 97 9.26 -9.65 -1.53
CA MET A 97 9.85 -10.44 -2.60
C MET A 97 9.31 -11.87 -2.58
N ARG A 98 8.84 -12.35 -3.73
CA ARG A 98 8.31 -13.70 -3.90
C ARG A 98 8.69 -14.22 -5.28
N SER A 99 9.21 -15.43 -5.34
CA SER A 99 9.42 -16.16 -6.60
C SER A 99 8.16 -16.97 -6.93
N ILE A 100 7.62 -16.78 -8.13
CA ILE A 100 6.46 -17.53 -8.63
C ILE A 100 7.00 -18.62 -9.55
N ARG A 101 6.92 -19.88 -9.10
CA ARG A 101 7.22 -21.03 -9.96
C ARG A 101 5.96 -21.36 -10.76
N ARG A 102 6.08 -21.43 -12.06
CA ARG A 102 5.04 -21.89 -12.97
C ARG A 102 5.46 -23.25 -13.50
N GLU A 103 4.55 -24.21 -13.50
CA GLU A 103 4.77 -25.47 -14.22
C GLU A 103 4.77 -25.15 -15.72
N GLU A 104 5.81 -25.59 -16.41
CA GLU A 104 5.86 -25.49 -17.87
C GLU A 104 4.72 -26.36 -18.43
N ALA A 105 3.73 -25.72 -19.04
CA ALA A 105 2.68 -26.43 -19.75
C ALA A 105 3.31 -27.14 -20.95
N ALA A 106 3.31 -28.47 -20.94
CA ALA A 106 3.96 -29.33 -21.92
C ALA A 106 3.29 -29.33 -23.31
N GLN A 107 2.62 -28.25 -23.71
CA GLN A 107 2.05 -28.13 -25.07
C GLN A 107 2.53 -26.84 -25.73
N PRO A 108 3.03 -26.93 -26.97
CA PRO A 108 3.28 -25.74 -27.77
C PRO A 108 1.92 -25.09 -28.07
N GLN A 109 1.53 -24.12 -27.26
CA GLN A 109 0.43 -23.24 -27.63
C GLN A 109 0.94 -22.42 -28.81
N THR A 110 0.35 -22.59 -29.98
CA THR A 110 0.49 -21.62 -31.05
C THR A 110 -0.03 -20.30 -30.51
N ALA A 111 0.89 -19.44 -30.08
CA ALA A 111 0.56 -18.14 -29.51
C ALA A 111 -0.06 -17.30 -30.63
N VAL A 112 -1.38 -17.22 -30.66
CA VAL A 112 -2.08 -16.27 -31.53
C VAL A 112 -1.83 -14.90 -30.91
N PRO A 113 -1.19 -13.95 -31.63
CA PRO A 113 -0.98 -12.61 -31.12
C PRO A 113 -2.32 -11.98 -30.76
N GLN A 114 -2.50 -11.61 -29.48
CA GLN A 114 -3.69 -10.91 -29.05
C GLN A 114 -3.49 -9.40 -29.27
N PRO A 115 -4.37 -8.73 -30.01
CA PRO A 115 -4.26 -7.29 -30.21
C PRO A 115 -4.54 -6.53 -28.91
N SER A 116 -3.89 -5.39 -28.76
CA SER A 116 -4.18 -4.49 -27.63
C SER A 116 -5.64 -4.07 -27.63
N GLN A 117 -6.26 -4.05 -26.47
CA GLN A 117 -7.63 -3.57 -26.25
C GLN A 117 -7.67 -2.18 -25.61
N LEU A 118 -6.51 -1.51 -25.48
CA LEU A 118 -6.46 -0.13 -25.00
C LEU A 118 -7.08 0.80 -26.02
N GLY A 119 -8.16 1.49 -25.64
CA GLY A 119 -8.95 2.33 -26.53
C GLY A 119 -8.67 3.83 -26.42
N GLN A 120 -7.81 4.25 -25.51
CA GLN A 120 -7.48 5.67 -25.34
C GLN A 120 -6.05 5.88 -24.79
N TRP A 121 -5.58 7.11 -24.89
CA TRP A 121 -4.34 7.58 -24.31
C TRP A 121 -4.51 9.03 -23.79
N PRO A 122 -3.95 9.42 -22.63
CA PRO A 122 -3.23 8.61 -21.65
C PRO A 122 -4.15 7.68 -20.86
N CYS A 123 -3.57 6.67 -20.16
CA CYS A 123 -4.31 5.75 -19.31
C CYS A 123 -4.04 5.95 -17.80
N GLN A 124 -2.96 6.64 -17.44
CA GLN A 124 -2.67 6.94 -16.03
C GLN A 124 -3.67 7.94 -15.44
N ILE A 125 -4.26 7.61 -14.27
CA ILE A 125 -5.23 8.47 -13.58
C ILE A 125 -4.69 9.90 -13.42
N LYS A 126 -3.41 10.06 -13.06
CA LYS A 126 -2.79 11.37 -12.88
C LYS A 126 -2.70 12.20 -14.15
N LEU A 127 -2.59 11.55 -15.31
CA LEU A 127 -2.33 12.22 -16.58
C LEU A 127 -3.60 12.47 -17.41
N VAL A 128 -4.64 11.66 -17.22
CA VAL A 128 -5.86 11.76 -18.04
C VAL A 128 -6.60 13.08 -17.75
N PRO A 129 -7.07 13.81 -18.78
CA PRO A 129 -7.93 14.97 -18.57
C PRO A 129 -9.29 14.55 -18.04
N VAL A 130 -9.87 15.30 -17.10
CA VAL A 130 -11.13 14.95 -16.44
C VAL A 130 -12.36 15.00 -17.37
N ASN A 131 -12.30 15.75 -18.45
CA ASN A 131 -13.39 15.98 -19.41
C ASN A 131 -13.06 15.46 -20.81
N ALA A 132 -12.27 14.42 -20.91
CA ALA A 132 -11.89 13.87 -22.22
C ALA A 132 -13.09 13.28 -22.96
N PRO A 133 -13.19 13.48 -24.30
CA PRO A 133 -14.34 13.04 -25.09
C PRO A 133 -14.62 11.55 -25.02
N TYR A 134 -13.61 10.72 -24.82
CA TYR A 134 -13.76 9.27 -24.73
C TYR A 134 -14.47 8.79 -23.44
N PHE A 135 -14.76 9.66 -22.49
CA PHE A 135 -15.57 9.33 -21.32
C PHE A 135 -17.08 9.33 -21.60
N GLN A 136 -17.53 9.93 -22.70
CA GLN A 136 -18.95 9.98 -23.02
C GLN A 136 -19.48 8.60 -23.41
N GLY A 137 -20.47 8.09 -22.68
CA GLY A 137 -21.02 6.75 -22.85
C GLY A 137 -20.09 5.61 -22.45
N ALA A 138 -19.03 5.90 -21.68
CA ALA A 138 -17.98 4.93 -21.40
C ALA A 138 -18.34 3.96 -20.28
N LYS A 139 -17.93 2.70 -20.46
CA LYS A 139 -17.69 1.76 -19.37
C LYS A 139 -16.29 1.98 -18.85
N LEU A 140 -16.13 2.30 -17.58
CA LEU A 140 -14.85 2.65 -16.99
C LEU A 140 -14.19 1.43 -16.33
N LEU A 141 -12.91 1.22 -16.63
CA LEU A 141 -12.05 0.29 -15.91
C LEU A 141 -11.05 1.11 -15.07
N ILE A 142 -11.04 0.91 -13.77
CA ILE A 142 -10.02 1.46 -12.85
C ILE A 142 -9.19 0.28 -12.35
N ALA A 143 -7.93 0.19 -12.78
CA ALA A 143 -7.07 -0.95 -12.49
C ALA A 143 -5.78 -0.54 -11.80
N ALA A 144 -5.33 -1.37 -10.84
CA ALA A 144 -4.01 -1.20 -10.27
C ALA A 144 -2.92 -1.53 -11.31
N ASP A 145 -1.83 -0.78 -11.34
CA ASP A 145 -0.73 -0.94 -12.31
C ASP A 145 -0.24 -2.39 -12.45
N CYS A 146 -0.18 -3.12 -11.32
CA CYS A 146 0.33 -4.50 -11.32
C CYS A 146 -0.63 -5.51 -11.95
N THR A 147 -1.91 -5.20 -12.11
CA THR A 147 -2.93 -6.17 -12.55
C THR A 147 -2.70 -6.67 -13.96
N ALA A 148 -2.26 -5.79 -14.88
CA ALA A 148 -1.96 -6.15 -16.26
C ALA A 148 -0.74 -7.08 -16.38
N TYR A 149 0.18 -7.02 -15.44
CA TYR A 149 1.36 -7.88 -15.40
C TYR A 149 1.07 -9.22 -14.70
N ALA A 150 0.17 -9.22 -13.71
CA ALA A 150 -0.18 -10.43 -12.98
C ALA A 150 -1.18 -11.30 -13.74
N TYR A 151 -2.18 -10.69 -14.40
CA TYR A 151 -3.29 -11.38 -15.06
C TYR A 151 -3.14 -11.40 -16.58
N ALA A 152 -2.88 -12.59 -17.13
CA ALA A 152 -2.57 -12.76 -18.54
C ALA A 152 -3.71 -12.31 -19.51
N ASN A 153 -4.97 -12.45 -19.09
CA ASN A 153 -6.14 -12.11 -19.93
C ASN A 153 -6.66 -10.68 -19.71
N MET A 154 -5.83 -9.78 -19.16
CA MET A 154 -6.26 -8.41 -18.83
C MET A 154 -6.88 -7.68 -19.99
N HIS A 155 -6.28 -7.74 -21.18
CA HIS A 155 -6.79 -7.09 -22.37
C HIS A 155 -8.16 -7.63 -22.82
N SER A 156 -8.28 -8.95 -22.93
CA SER A 156 -9.50 -9.59 -23.47
C SER A 156 -10.66 -9.55 -22.49
N GLU A 157 -10.41 -9.66 -21.19
CA GLU A 157 -11.46 -9.81 -20.19
C GLU A 157 -11.86 -8.49 -19.53
N PHE A 158 -10.88 -7.62 -19.25
CA PHE A 158 -11.15 -6.39 -18.51
C PHE A 158 -11.09 -5.12 -19.35
N MET A 159 -10.13 -4.99 -20.29
CA MET A 159 -9.95 -3.76 -21.05
C MET A 159 -10.88 -3.63 -22.23
N LYS A 160 -11.25 -4.76 -22.87
CA LYS A 160 -12.08 -4.76 -24.09
C LYS A 160 -13.38 -3.99 -23.90
N GLY A 161 -13.56 -2.95 -24.72
CA GLY A 161 -14.76 -2.11 -24.70
C GLY A 161 -14.89 -1.19 -23.49
N LYS A 162 -13.80 -0.96 -22.75
CA LYS A 162 -13.77 -0.03 -21.61
C LYS A 162 -12.70 1.03 -21.78
N ILE A 163 -12.95 2.19 -21.21
CA ILE A 163 -11.94 3.22 -21.01
C ILE A 163 -11.14 2.85 -19.76
N THR A 164 -9.83 2.70 -19.91
CA THR A 164 -8.96 2.13 -18.89
C THR A 164 -8.18 3.21 -18.17
N LEU A 165 -8.35 3.31 -16.88
CA LEU A 165 -7.55 4.16 -15.97
C LEU A 165 -6.70 3.27 -15.07
N ILE A 166 -5.40 3.56 -14.97
CA ILE A 166 -4.49 2.82 -14.12
C ILE A 166 -3.80 3.71 -13.11
N GLY A 167 -3.36 3.15 -11.99
CA GLY A 167 -2.61 3.87 -10.99
C GLY A 167 -2.16 2.99 -9.82
N CYS A 168 -1.18 3.49 -9.08
CA CYS A 168 -0.70 2.88 -7.86
C CYS A 168 -0.63 3.91 -6.72
N PRO A 169 -1.58 3.92 -5.77
CA PRO A 169 -1.61 4.90 -4.68
C PRO A 169 -0.31 4.92 -3.88
N LYS A 170 0.36 3.77 -3.76
CA LYS A 170 1.61 3.64 -3.03
C LYS A 170 2.78 4.32 -3.74
N LEU A 171 2.91 4.14 -5.07
CA LEU A 171 4.00 4.73 -5.85
C LEU A 171 3.74 6.21 -6.15
N ASP A 172 2.50 6.54 -6.46
CA ASP A 172 2.11 7.91 -6.78
C ASP A 172 2.01 8.83 -5.55
N ALA A 173 1.92 8.24 -4.36
CA ALA A 173 1.76 8.93 -3.08
C ALA A 173 0.60 9.94 -3.09
N VAL A 174 -0.52 9.59 -3.75
CA VAL A 174 -1.70 10.45 -3.90
C VAL A 174 -2.99 9.69 -3.60
N ASP A 175 -4.01 10.43 -3.20
CA ASP A 175 -5.40 9.97 -3.19
C ASP A 175 -6.03 10.35 -4.54
N TYR A 176 -6.61 9.38 -5.22
CA TYR A 176 -7.28 9.59 -6.51
C TYR A 176 -8.75 9.99 -6.39
N THR A 177 -9.29 10.07 -5.16
CA THR A 177 -10.72 10.29 -4.91
C THR A 177 -11.26 11.51 -5.63
N ASP A 178 -10.63 12.66 -5.49
CA ASP A 178 -11.11 13.91 -6.09
C ASP A 178 -11.14 13.81 -7.62
N LYS A 179 -10.05 13.37 -8.22
CA LYS A 179 -9.94 13.27 -9.67
C LYS A 179 -10.91 12.25 -10.26
N LEU A 180 -11.06 11.09 -9.64
CA LEU A 180 -12.04 10.10 -10.06
C LEU A 180 -13.47 10.61 -9.88
N THR A 181 -13.74 11.39 -8.81
CA THR A 181 -15.03 12.04 -8.59
C THR A 181 -15.36 13.00 -9.73
N GLU A 182 -14.42 13.85 -10.12
CA GLU A 182 -14.60 14.79 -11.23
C GLU A 182 -14.87 14.07 -12.55
N ILE A 183 -14.11 13.00 -12.85
CA ILE A 183 -14.32 12.19 -14.05
C ILE A 183 -15.72 11.56 -14.06
N ILE A 184 -16.10 10.91 -12.94
CA ILE A 184 -17.40 10.21 -12.89
C ILE A 184 -18.55 11.22 -12.91
N ARG A 185 -18.44 12.33 -12.17
CA ARG A 185 -19.50 13.36 -12.08
C ARG A 185 -19.69 14.09 -13.40
N GLY A 186 -18.58 14.48 -14.03
CA GLY A 186 -18.58 15.36 -15.19
C GLY A 186 -18.90 14.68 -16.54
N ASN A 187 -18.88 13.35 -16.61
CA ASN A 187 -19.01 12.61 -17.86
C ASN A 187 -20.14 11.57 -17.80
N ASP A 188 -20.64 11.14 -18.97
CA ASP A 188 -21.66 10.09 -19.08
C ASP A 188 -21.02 8.69 -18.94
N ILE A 189 -20.71 8.31 -17.70
CA ILE A 189 -20.17 6.98 -17.37
C ILE A 189 -21.32 5.99 -17.19
N GLN A 190 -21.25 4.83 -17.88
CA GLN A 190 -22.28 3.78 -17.82
C GLN A 190 -22.05 2.78 -16.69
N SER A 191 -20.81 2.43 -16.41
CA SER A 191 -20.45 1.48 -15.35
C SER A 191 -18.99 1.62 -14.93
N VAL A 192 -18.66 1.11 -13.76
CA VAL A 192 -17.28 1.12 -13.23
C VAL A 192 -16.87 -0.28 -12.84
N THR A 193 -15.74 -0.75 -13.36
CA THR A 193 -15.09 -1.98 -12.94
C THR A 193 -13.77 -1.61 -12.26
N ILE A 194 -13.57 -2.04 -11.03
CA ILE A 194 -12.35 -1.82 -10.26
C ILE A 194 -11.59 -3.14 -10.24
N VAL A 195 -10.34 -3.15 -10.70
CA VAL A 195 -9.48 -4.35 -10.68
C VAL A 195 -8.25 -4.05 -9.83
N ARG A 196 -8.07 -4.83 -8.78
CA ARG A 196 -6.98 -4.64 -7.81
C ARG A 196 -6.22 -5.93 -7.56
N MET A 197 -5.01 -5.80 -7.03
CA MET A 197 -4.28 -6.94 -6.48
C MET A 197 -4.76 -7.25 -5.05
N GLU A 198 -4.55 -8.49 -4.61
CA GLU A 198 -4.82 -8.94 -3.24
C GLU A 198 -4.01 -8.21 -2.17
N VAL A 199 -2.94 -7.54 -2.56
CA VAL A 199 -2.03 -6.86 -1.62
C VAL A 199 -2.65 -5.62 -0.99
N PRO A 200 -2.40 -5.33 0.30
CA PRO A 200 -3.05 -4.23 1.02
C PRO A 200 -2.88 -2.85 0.41
N CYS A 201 -1.74 -2.58 -0.26
CA CYS A 201 -1.51 -1.27 -0.89
C CYS A 201 -2.52 -0.95 -2.00
N CYS A 202 -3.15 -1.94 -2.64
CA CYS A 202 -4.20 -1.73 -3.62
C CYS A 202 -5.56 -1.39 -2.99
N GLY A 203 -5.72 -1.53 -1.67
CA GLY A 203 -6.91 -1.07 -0.95
C GLY A 203 -7.17 0.42 -1.10
N GLY A 204 -6.11 1.23 -1.21
CA GLY A 204 -6.22 2.66 -1.45
C GLY A 204 -6.87 3.01 -2.79
N LEU A 205 -6.60 2.25 -3.86
CA LEU A 205 -7.24 2.46 -5.16
C LEU A 205 -8.74 2.10 -5.12
N GLU A 206 -9.08 0.98 -4.49
CA GLU A 206 -10.47 0.58 -4.28
C GLU A 206 -11.22 1.63 -3.47
N HIS A 207 -10.63 2.06 -2.35
CA HIS A 207 -11.21 3.09 -1.49
C HIS A 207 -11.48 4.38 -2.27
N ALA A 208 -10.50 4.90 -2.98
CA ALA A 208 -10.64 6.10 -3.78
C ALA A 208 -11.75 5.98 -4.84
N ALA A 209 -11.83 4.84 -5.55
CA ALA A 209 -12.87 4.61 -6.54
C ALA A 209 -14.27 4.52 -5.92
N ARG A 210 -14.42 3.87 -4.76
CA ARG A 210 -15.69 3.77 -4.03
C ARG A 210 -16.15 5.13 -3.50
N GLU A 211 -15.25 5.89 -2.91
CA GLU A 211 -15.57 7.25 -2.44
C GLU A 211 -15.91 8.18 -3.62
N ALA A 212 -15.21 8.06 -4.74
CA ALA A 212 -15.52 8.81 -5.95
C ALA A 212 -16.93 8.48 -6.49
N LEU A 213 -17.33 7.22 -6.50
CA LEU A 213 -18.69 6.80 -6.86
C LEU A 213 -19.73 7.45 -5.96
N ARG A 214 -19.52 7.43 -4.63
CA ARG A 214 -20.42 8.08 -3.66
C ARG A 214 -20.49 9.58 -3.86
N ALA A 215 -19.33 10.23 -3.96
CA ALA A 215 -19.22 11.69 -4.07
C ALA A 215 -19.71 12.21 -5.42
N SER A 216 -19.73 11.38 -6.47
CA SER A 216 -20.24 11.77 -7.79
C SER A 216 -21.74 12.07 -7.78
N GLY A 217 -22.49 11.49 -6.85
CA GLY A 217 -23.95 11.59 -6.79
C GLY A 217 -24.67 10.78 -7.87
N LYS A 218 -23.96 9.96 -8.66
CA LYS A 218 -24.54 9.11 -9.71
C LYS A 218 -24.78 7.69 -9.21
N PHE A 219 -25.91 7.13 -9.59
CA PHE A 219 -26.20 5.73 -9.35
C PHE A 219 -25.74 4.90 -10.54
N LEU A 220 -24.55 4.30 -10.43
CA LEU A 220 -23.91 3.52 -11.51
C LEU A 220 -23.68 2.08 -11.05
N PRO A 221 -23.87 1.09 -11.94
CA PRO A 221 -23.45 -0.26 -11.64
C PRO A 221 -21.92 -0.33 -11.54
N TRP A 222 -21.44 -0.96 -10.50
CA TRP A 222 -20.00 -1.13 -10.28
C TRP A 222 -19.68 -2.48 -9.67
N GLN A 223 -18.44 -2.93 -9.86
CA GLN A 223 -17.91 -4.16 -9.26
C GLN A 223 -16.43 -4.02 -8.92
N VAL A 224 -15.98 -4.83 -7.99
CA VAL A 224 -14.56 -4.98 -7.63
C VAL A 224 -14.13 -6.39 -7.98
N VAL A 225 -12.96 -6.51 -8.61
CA VAL A 225 -12.32 -7.79 -8.92
C VAL A 225 -10.94 -7.81 -8.28
N THR A 226 -10.67 -8.84 -7.49
CA THR A 226 -9.38 -9.03 -6.83
C THR A 226 -8.57 -10.10 -7.55
N ILE A 227 -7.33 -9.74 -7.91
CA ILE A 227 -6.37 -10.62 -8.59
C ILE A 227 -5.25 -10.99 -7.63
N SER A 228 -4.93 -12.26 -7.54
CA SER A 228 -3.78 -12.74 -6.76
C SER A 228 -2.46 -12.42 -7.46
N ILE A 229 -1.37 -12.42 -6.71
CA ILE A 229 -0.02 -12.26 -7.28
C ILE A 229 0.34 -13.41 -8.22
N ASP A 230 -0.33 -14.56 -8.12
CA ASP A 230 -0.15 -15.70 -9.03
C ASP A 230 -0.98 -15.55 -10.32
N GLY A 231 -1.78 -14.47 -10.46
CA GLY A 231 -2.59 -14.19 -11.64
C GLY A 231 -3.92 -14.93 -11.69
N LYS A 232 -4.53 -15.21 -10.54
CA LYS A 232 -5.87 -15.81 -10.43
C LYS A 232 -6.87 -14.77 -9.97
N ILE A 233 -8.09 -14.84 -10.46
CA ILE A 233 -9.19 -14.06 -9.91
C ILE A 233 -9.62 -14.74 -8.60
N LEU A 234 -9.58 -13.99 -7.50
CA LEU A 234 -9.97 -14.46 -6.18
C LEU A 234 -11.44 -14.13 -5.87
N ASP A 235 -11.91 -12.97 -6.37
CA ASP A 235 -13.20 -12.41 -6.01
C ASP A 235 -13.71 -11.52 -7.14
N ARG A 236 -15.07 -11.48 -7.35
CA ARG A 236 -15.78 -10.67 -8.38
C ARG A 236 -17.01 -10.01 -7.80
#